data_c83e538427578fe98f1f11f41d6f3103
#
_entry.id   c83e538427578fe98f1f11f41d6f3103
#
_cell.length_a   1.000
_cell.length_b   1.000
_cell.length_c   1.000
_cell.angle_alpha   90.00
_cell.angle_beta   90.00
_cell.angle_gamma   90.00
#
_symmetry.space_group_name_H-M   'P 1'
#
loop_
_entity.id
_entity.type
_entity.pdbx_description
1 polymer ?
#
loop_
_entity_poly.entity_id
_entity_poly.type
_entity_poly.pdbx_seq_one_letter_code
_entity_poly.pdbx_strand_id
1 'polypeptide(L)'
;MEYYSSHINKLIEEFSRLPGIGAKSAQRLAFHVLNMPKDQVESLAHAIVEAKENVQYCKCCYTLTDQEICPICSNPKRDKKVIMVVENTRDLAAYEKTGKFDGVYHVLHGAISPMLGIGPDDIKLKELMERISQQDVEEVIIATNSSLEGETTAMYISKLLKPAGIKVTRIASGVPVGGDLEYIDEVTLLRALEGRVEL
;
A
#
# COMPACT_ATOMS: atom_id res chain seq x y z
N MET A 1 -0.64 1.21 41.19
CA MET A 1 -0.09 -0.05 41.73
C MET A 1 0.38 -0.89 40.56
N GLU A 2 1.68 -1.20 40.52
CA GLU A 2 2.22 -2.13 39.52
C GLU A 2 1.97 -3.55 40.05
N TYR A 3 1.06 -4.27 39.41
CA TYR A 3 0.73 -5.65 39.79
C TYR A 3 1.74 -6.68 39.22
N TYR A 4 2.61 -6.27 38.29
CA TYR A 4 3.58 -7.14 37.59
C TYR A 4 5.00 -6.64 37.78
N SER A 5 5.98 -7.52 37.55
CA SER A 5 7.38 -7.14 37.55
C SER A 5 7.69 -6.09 36.48
N SER A 6 8.76 -5.33 36.66
CA SER A 6 9.17 -4.27 35.71
C SER A 6 9.37 -4.79 34.29
N HIS A 7 9.89 -6.02 34.12
CA HIS A 7 10.07 -6.63 32.82
C HIS A 7 8.75 -6.99 32.12
N ILE A 8 7.77 -7.48 32.89
CA ILE A 8 6.43 -7.76 32.36
C ILE A 8 5.74 -6.47 31.94
N ASN A 9 5.77 -5.43 32.80
CA ASN A 9 5.18 -4.14 32.48
C ASN A 9 5.79 -3.52 31.22
N LYS A 10 7.12 -3.57 31.08
CA LYS A 10 7.82 -3.07 29.88
C LYS A 10 7.39 -3.80 28.61
N LEU A 11 7.27 -5.13 28.66
CA LEU A 11 6.82 -5.92 27.51
C LEU A 11 5.37 -5.58 27.12
N ILE A 12 4.48 -5.40 28.10
CA ILE A 12 3.10 -4.95 27.86
C ILE A 12 3.08 -3.56 27.21
N GLU A 13 3.91 -2.65 27.71
CA GLU A 13 4.02 -1.30 27.16
C GLU A 13 4.45 -1.32 25.69
N GLU A 14 5.50 -2.07 25.34
CA GLU A 14 5.96 -2.16 23.96
C GLU A 14 4.90 -2.76 23.02
N PHE A 15 4.17 -3.79 23.44
CA PHE A 15 3.04 -4.28 22.66
C PHE A 15 1.90 -3.27 22.52
N SER A 16 1.64 -2.46 23.56
CA SER A 16 0.57 -1.45 23.51
C SER A 16 0.88 -0.26 22.59
N ARG A 17 2.16 -0.06 22.21
CA ARG A 17 2.57 0.94 21.22
C ARG A 17 2.25 0.53 19.78
N LEU A 18 1.95 -0.75 19.55
CA LEU A 18 1.59 -1.23 18.24
C LEU A 18 0.18 -0.76 17.86
N PRO A 19 -0.03 -0.24 16.64
CA PRO A 19 -1.33 0.27 16.22
C PRO A 19 -2.40 -0.85 16.27
N GLY A 20 -3.55 -0.55 16.82
CA GLY A 20 -4.65 -1.52 16.98
C GLY A 20 -4.51 -2.46 18.19
N ILE A 21 -3.42 -2.38 18.94
CA ILE A 21 -3.22 -3.19 20.15
C ILE A 21 -3.57 -2.37 21.41
N GLY A 22 -4.75 -2.62 21.97
CA GLY A 22 -5.14 -2.03 23.26
C GLY A 22 -4.51 -2.75 24.46
N ALA A 23 -4.58 -2.13 25.64
CA ALA A 23 -3.95 -2.62 26.88
C ALA A 23 -4.25 -4.10 27.21
N LYS A 24 -5.51 -4.55 27.04
CA LYS A 24 -5.89 -5.94 27.29
C LYS A 24 -5.24 -6.92 26.32
N SER A 25 -5.15 -6.54 25.03
CA SER A 25 -4.49 -7.35 23.99
C SER A 25 -2.98 -7.38 24.22
N ALA A 26 -2.36 -6.26 24.54
CA ALA A 26 -0.95 -6.16 24.88
C ALA A 26 -0.57 -7.07 26.07
N GLN A 27 -1.38 -7.03 27.14
CA GLN A 27 -1.19 -7.92 28.28
C GLN A 27 -1.28 -9.40 27.88
N ARG A 28 -2.30 -9.77 27.09
CA ARG A 28 -2.46 -11.16 26.62
C ARG A 28 -1.29 -11.62 25.76
N LEU A 29 -0.78 -10.77 24.86
CA LEU A 29 0.39 -11.05 24.03
C LEU A 29 1.65 -11.20 24.88
N ALA A 30 1.87 -10.32 25.85
CA ALA A 30 3.03 -10.41 26.75
C ALA A 30 3.06 -11.74 27.52
N PHE A 31 1.93 -12.15 28.11
CA PHE A 31 1.86 -13.45 28.81
C PHE A 31 1.96 -14.63 27.85
N HIS A 32 1.49 -14.52 26.62
CA HIS A 32 1.70 -15.55 25.61
C HIS A 32 3.20 -15.73 25.32
N VAL A 33 3.92 -14.63 25.05
CA VAL A 33 5.37 -14.66 24.79
C VAL A 33 6.15 -15.22 25.99
N LEU A 34 5.78 -14.87 27.22
CA LEU A 34 6.43 -15.39 28.43
C LEU A 34 6.25 -16.91 28.61
N ASN A 35 5.19 -17.48 28.05
CA ASN A 35 4.93 -18.91 28.09
C ASN A 35 5.48 -19.68 26.86
N MET A 36 6.03 -18.97 25.87
CA MET A 36 6.67 -19.60 24.70
C MET A 36 8.03 -20.20 25.08
N PRO A 37 8.50 -21.25 24.40
CA PRO A 37 9.88 -21.69 24.44
C PRO A 37 10.86 -20.58 24.09
N LYS A 38 12.01 -20.55 24.76
CA LYS A 38 13.01 -19.47 24.60
C LYS A 38 13.47 -19.30 23.16
N ASP A 39 13.72 -20.40 22.46
CA ASP A 39 14.12 -20.43 21.05
C ASP A 39 13.09 -19.76 20.11
N GLN A 40 11.80 -19.95 20.38
CA GLN A 40 10.73 -19.29 19.62
C GLN A 40 10.68 -17.77 19.89
N VAL A 41 10.90 -17.36 21.12
CA VAL A 41 10.98 -15.94 21.49
C VAL A 41 12.18 -15.27 20.82
N GLU A 42 13.35 -15.92 20.86
CA GLU A 42 14.56 -15.43 20.19
C GLU A 42 14.36 -15.33 18.67
N SER A 43 13.74 -16.34 18.05
CA SER A 43 13.40 -16.32 16.63
C SER A 43 12.46 -15.17 16.26
N LEU A 44 11.42 -14.92 17.05
CA LEU A 44 10.50 -13.80 16.84
C LEU A 44 11.23 -12.44 16.95
N ALA A 45 12.03 -12.26 18.01
CA ALA A 45 12.79 -11.04 18.22
C ALA A 45 13.79 -10.78 17.07
N HIS A 46 14.49 -11.82 16.63
CA HIS A 46 15.43 -11.75 15.52
C HIS A 46 14.71 -11.36 14.21
N ALA A 47 13.58 -12.00 13.90
CA ALA A 47 12.82 -11.68 12.69
C ALA A 47 12.36 -10.23 12.64
N ILE A 48 11.97 -9.63 13.79
CA ILE A 48 11.59 -8.21 13.86
C ILE A 48 12.79 -7.31 13.54
N VAL A 49 13.95 -7.61 14.14
CA VAL A 49 15.17 -6.80 13.95
C VAL A 49 15.67 -6.95 12.51
N GLU A 50 15.80 -8.18 12.01
CA GLU A 50 16.24 -8.44 10.64
C GLU A 50 15.34 -7.76 9.59
N ALA A 51 14.03 -7.84 9.74
CA ALA A 51 13.10 -7.17 8.84
C ALA A 51 13.33 -5.66 8.85
N LYS A 52 13.56 -5.05 10.02
CA LYS A 52 13.81 -3.61 10.14
C LYS A 52 15.14 -3.18 9.52
N GLU A 53 16.16 -4.02 9.62
CA GLU A 53 17.51 -3.72 9.13
C GLU A 53 17.68 -3.96 7.62
N ASN A 54 17.02 -4.98 7.08
CA ASN A 54 17.25 -5.43 5.70
C ASN A 54 16.18 -4.98 4.70
N VAL A 55 14.96 -4.68 5.15
CA VAL A 55 13.91 -4.22 4.23
C VAL A 55 14.10 -2.73 3.91
N GLN A 56 14.19 -2.44 2.62
CA GLN A 56 14.40 -1.10 2.07
C GLN A 56 13.39 -0.80 0.96
N TYR A 57 13.40 0.42 0.44
CA TYR A 57 12.62 0.78 -0.73
C TYR A 57 13.34 0.36 -2.02
N CYS A 58 12.61 -0.28 -2.93
CA CYS A 58 13.08 -0.50 -4.29
C CYS A 58 13.42 0.85 -4.95
N LYS A 59 14.62 1.01 -5.48
CA LYS A 59 15.07 2.25 -6.13
C LYS A 59 14.24 2.65 -7.37
N CYS A 60 13.45 1.72 -7.91
CA CYS A 60 12.65 1.98 -9.11
C CYS A 60 11.18 2.27 -8.78
N CYS A 61 10.51 1.45 -7.97
CA CYS A 61 9.07 1.54 -7.74
C CYS A 61 8.68 1.90 -6.30
N TYR A 62 9.64 2.01 -5.41
CA TYR A 62 9.46 2.33 -3.99
C TYR A 62 8.67 1.28 -3.18
N THR A 63 8.41 0.08 -3.70
CA THR A 63 7.90 -1.00 -2.87
C THR A 63 8.95 -1.45 -1.85
N LEU A 64 8.50 -2.05 -0.75
CA LEU A 64 9.39 -2.65 0.25
C LEU A 64 10.01 -3.95 -0.32
N THR A 65 11.32 -4.12 -0.16
CA THR A 65 12.08 -5.25 -0.69
C THR A 65 13.41 -5.40 0.07
N ASP A 66 13.98 -6.58 0.07
CA ASP A 66 15.33 -6.86 0.61
C ASP A 66 16.44 -6.60 -0.41
N GLN A 67 16.09 -6.26 -1.65
CA GLN A 67 17.03 -6.03 -2.75
C GLN A 67 17.00 -4.55 -3.18
N GLU A 68 18.06 -4.10 -3.83
CA GLU A 68 18.13 -2.75 -4.39
C GLU A 68 17.00 -2.49 -5.41
N ILE A 69 16.71 -3.47 -6.28
CA ILE A 69 15.61 -3.48 -7.23
C ILE A 69 14.74 -4.70 -6.96
N CYS A 70 13.46 -4.50 -6.73
CA CYS A 70 12.55 -5.58 -6.40
C CYS A 70 12.36 -6.58 -7.55
N PRO A 71 11.92 -7.82 -7.26
CA PRO A 71 11.73 -8.86 -8.28
C PRO A 71 10.79 -8.48 -9.43
N ILE A 72 9.83 -7.57 -9.18
CA ILE A 72 8.92 -7.10 -10.23
C ILE A 72 9.66 -6.17 -11.22
N CYS A 73 10.39 -5.18 -10.69
CA CYS A 73 11.11 -4.22 -11.53
C CYS A 73 12.29 -4.83 -12.28
N SER A 74 12.94 -5.84 -11.70
CA SER A 74 14.05 -6.57 -12.34
C SER A 74 13.60 -7.61 -13.35
N ASN A 75 12.32 -8.01 -13.36
CA ASN A 75 11.81 -9.02 -14.27
C ASN A 75 11.72 -8.48 -15.71
N PRO A 76 12.48 -9.08 -16.67
CA PRO A 76 12.48 -8.63 -18.06
C PRO A 76 11.17 -8.94 -18.82
N LYS A 77 10.32 -9.80 -18.28
CA LYS A 77 9.03 -10.16 -18.88
C LYS A 77 7.94 -9.13 -18.60
N ARG A 78 8.18 -8.19 -17.67
CA ARG A 78 7.20 -7.14 -17.34
C ARG A 78 7.21 -6.03 -18.39
N ASP A 79 6.03 -5.59 -18.76
CA ASP A 79 5.87 -4.41 -19.61
C ASP A 79 6.18 -3.13 -18.81
N LYS A 80 7.32 -2.52 -19.11
CA LYS A 80 7.78 -1.31 -18.44
C LYS A 80 7.12 -0.04 -18.96
N LYS A 81 6.33 -0.12 -20.02
CA LYS A 81 5.58 1.00 -20.59
C LYS A 81 4.26 1.25 -19.86
N VAL A 82 3.80 0.29 -19.07
CA VAL A 82 2.58 0.38 -18.27
C VAL A 82 2.92 0.42 -16.78
N ILE A 83 2.62 1.54 -16.12
CA ILE A 83 2.86 1.73 -14.68
C ILE A 83 1.54 1.79 -13.94
N MET A 84 1.35 0.89 -12.96
CA MET A 84 0.24 1.00 -12.01
C MET A 84 0.68 1.73 -10.75
N VAL A 85 0.01 2.83 -10.43
CA VAL A 85 0.28 3.65 -9.24
C VAL A 85 -0.64 3.25 -8.12
N VAL A 86 -0.06 2.86 -6.98
CA VAL A 86 -0.75 2.42 -5.77
C VAL A 86 -0.31 3.24 -4.55
N GLU A 87 -1.12 3.29 -3.50
CA GLU A 87 -0.80 4.07 -2.30
C GLU A 87 0.25 3.40 -1.41
N ASN A 88 0.26 2.06 -1.34
CA ASN A 88 1.16 1.32 -0.45
C ASN A 88 1.52 -0.07 -1.02
N THR A 89 2.52 -0.72 -0.42
CA THR A 89 3.01 -2.05 -0.83
C THR A 89 1.95 -3.15 -0.69
N ARG A 90 0.98 -3.00 0.23
CA ARG A 90 -0.10 -4.00 0.41
C ARG A 90 -1.06 -3.99 -0.76
N ASP A 91 -1.35 -2.81 -1.32
CA ASP A 91 -2.19 -2.65 -2.51
C ASP A 91 -1.50 -3.29 -3.71
N LEU A 92 -0.20 -3.04 -3.90
CA LEU A 92 0.61 -3.74 -4.91
C LEU A 92 0.49 -5.25 -4.77
N ALA A 93 0.68 -5.79 -3.57
CA ALA A 93 0.60 -7.23 -3.32
C ALA A 93 -0.80 -7.79 -3.61
N ALA A 94 -1.87 -7.01 -3.41
CA ALA A 94 -3.22 -7.42 -3.75
C ALA A 94 -3.40 -7.58 -5.27
N TYR A 95 -2.87 -6.66 -6.08
CA TYR A 95 -2.89 -6.78 -7.54
C TYR A 95 -2.01 -7.93 -8.04
N GLU A 96 -0.81 -8.11 -7.50
CA GLU A 96 0.07 -9.23 -7.87
C GLU A 96 -0.57 -10.60 -7.64
N LYS A 97 -1.35 -10.75 -6.56
CA LYS A 97 -2.11 -11.99 -6.29
C LYS A 97 -3.10 -12.35 -7.40
N THR A 98 -3.56 -11.39 -8.19
CA THR A 98 -4.47 -11.68 -9.31
C THR A 98 -3.78 -12.44 -10.43
N GLY A 99 -2.45 -12.29 -10.58
CA GLY A 99 -1.64 -12.88 -11.64
C GLY A 99 -2.01 -12.41 -13.06
N LYS A 100 -2.73 -11.28 -13.19
CA LYS A 100 -3.25 -10.78 -14.47
C LYS A 100 -2.60 -9.48 -14.94
N PHE A 101 -1.89 -8.79 -14.07
CA PHE A 101 -1.19 -7.57 -14.43
C PHE A 101 0.27 -7.88 -14.76
N ASP A 102 0.71 -7.54 -15.94
CA ASP A 102 2.06 -7.78 -16.46
C ASP A 102 2.93 -6.51 -16.57
N GLY A 103 2.37 -5.35 -16.24
CA GLY A 103 3.11 -4.09 -16.11
C GLY A 103 3.97 -4.00 -14.85
N VAL A 104 4.46 -2.80 -14.55
CA VAL A 104 5.22 -2.49 -13.34
C VAL A 104 4.44 -1.54 -12.43
N TYR A 105 4.90 -1.37 -11.19
CA TYR A 105 4.21 -0.55 -10.19
C TYR A 105 5.02 0.69 -9.82
N HIS A 106 4.32 1.65 -9.19
CA HIS A 106 4.91 2.73 -8.41
C HIS A 106 4.11 2.91 -7.13
N VAL A 107 4.80 2.89 -5.98
CA VAL A 107 4.20 2.99 -4.66
C VAL A 107 4.40 4.41 -4.13
N LEU A 108 3.29 5.10 -3.85
CA LEU A 108 3.30 6.50 -3.39
C LEU A 108 3.65 6.65 -1.90
N HIS A 109 3.44 5.64 -1.09
CA HIS A 109 3.52 5.66 0.38
C HIS A 109 2.60 6.69 1.03
N GLY A 110 1.42 6.91 0.46
CA GLY A 110 0.39 7.79 0.97
C GLY A 110 -0.55 8.29 -0.11
N ALA A 111 -1.40 9.23 0.27
CA ALA A 111 -2.29 9.96 -0.62
C ALA A 111 -2.29 11.44 -0.22
N ILE A 112 -2.58 12.32 -1.16
CA ILE A 112 -2.74 13.77 -0.90
C ILE A 112 -3.94 13.97 0.01
N SER A 113 -3.73 14.56 1.17
CA SER A 113 -4.78 14.86 2.15
C SER A 113 -4.60 16.27 2.71
N PRO A 114 -5.26 17.28 2.14
CA PRO A 114 -5.18 18.65 2.63
C PRO A 114 -5.62 18.78 4.10
N MET A 115 -6.57 17.97 4.53
CA MET A 115 -7.05 17.96 5.92
C MET A 115 -5.99 17.48 6.92
N LEU A 116 -5.10 16.59 6.50
CA LEU A 116 -3.98 16.10 7.30
C LEU A 116 -2.68 16.85 7.03
N GLY A 117 -2.69 17.88 6.18
CA GLY A 117 -1.51 18.62 5.77
C GLY A 117 -0.55 17.82 4.88
N ILE A 118 -1.01 16.72 4.26
CA ILE A 118 -0.19 15.89 3.37
C ILE A 118 -0.33 16.43 1.95
N GLY A 119 0.76 16.98 1.43
CA GLY A 119 0.88 17.48 0.08
C GLY A 119 1.52 16.48 -0.91
N PRO A 120 1.66 16.89 -2.17
CA PRO A 120 2.30 16.05 -3.19
C PRO A 120 3.79 15.77 -2.92
N ASP A 121 4.47 16.62 -2.15
CA ASP A 121 5.88 16.46 -1.79
C ASP A 121 6.10 15.50 -0.61
N ASP A 122 5.05 15.16 0.11
CA ASP A 122 5.10 14.24 1.26
C ASP A 122 4.95 12.76 0.84
N ILE A 123 4.61 12.52 -0.42
CA ILE A 123 4.45 11.18 -1.02
C ILE A 123 5.41 11.01 -2.19
N LYS A 124 5.59 9.76 -2.67
CA LYS A 124 6.53 9.44 -3.77
C LYS A 124 6.03 9.86 -5.17
N LEU A 125 5.45 11.05 -5.27
CA LEU A 125 4.92 11.58 -6.52
C LEU A 125 6.00 12.23 -7.39
N LYS A 126 6.93 12.95 -6.78
CA LYS A 126 8.08 13.55 -7.48
C LYS A 126 8.88 12.46 -8.18
N GLU A 127 9.15 11.37 -7.48
CA GLU A 127 9.89 10.22 -7.98
C GLU A 127 9.13 9.50 -9.11
N LEU A 128 7.79 9.50 -9.07
CA LEU A 128 6.97 9.03 -10.20
C LEU A 128 7.19 9.90 -11.43
N MET A 129 7.16 11.22 -11.30
CA MET A 129 7.37 12.14 -12.41
C MET A 129 8.77 12.02 -13.01
N GLU A 130 9.79 11.92 -12.16
CA GLU A 130 11.17 11.71 -12.59
C GLU A 130 11.31 10.40 -13.36
N ARG A 131 10.74 9.31 -12.85
CA ARG A 131 10.73 8.01 -13.52
C ARG A 131 10.06 8.04 -14.88
N ILE A 132 8.89 8.66 -14.99
CA ILE A 132 8.15 8.79 -16.24
C ILE A 132 8.93 9.61 -17.26
N SER A 133 9.63 10.67 -16.84
CA SER A 133 10.46 11.49 -17.74
C SER A 133 11.68 10.76 -18.30
N GLN A 134 12.13 9.70 -17.64
CA GLN A 134 13.32 8.92 -18.00
C GLN A 134 13.00 7.62 -18.74
N GLN A 135 11.74 7.21 -18.79
CA GLN A 135 11.28 5.95 -19.38
C GLN A 135 10.23 6.22 -20.47
N ASP A 136 10.15 5.33 -21.44
CA ASP A 136 9.12 5.36 -22.50
C ASP A 136 7.81 4.78 -21.93
N VAL A 137 7.07 5.60 -21.15
CA VAL A 137 5.82 5.20 -20.51
C VAL A 137 4.64 5.58 -21.40
N GLU A 138 3.83 4.59 -21.77
CA GLU A 138 2.63 4.76 -22.62
C GLU A 138 1.36 4.94 -21.78
N GLU A 139 1.24 4.19 -20.67
CA GLU A 139 0.06 4.23 -19.81
C GLU A 139 0.42 4.27 -18.32
N VAL A 140 -0.29 5.13 -17.59
CA VAL A 140 -0.30 5.15 -16.13
C VAL A 140 -1.69 4.79 -15.64
N ILE A 141 -1.81 3.65 -14.97
CA ILE A 141 -3.04 3.17 -14.35
C ILE A 141 -3.05 3.64 -12.90
N ILE A 142 -4.01 4.47 -12.55
CA ILE A 142 -4.15 4.96 -11.17
C ILE A 142 -5.02 3.99 -10.37
N ALA A 143 -4.42 3.35 -9.38
CA ALA A 143 -5.05 2.37 -8.50
C ALA A 143 -4.97 2.80 -7.02
N THR A 144 -5.16 4.10 -6.76
CA THR A 144 -5.37 4.64 -5.41
C THR A 144 -6.74 4.24 -4.89
N ASN A 145 -6.91 4.22 -3.56
CA ASN A 145 -8.19 3.86 -2.94
C ASN A 145 -9.34 4.75 -3.41
N SER A 146 -10.59 4.27 -3.31
CA SER A 146 -11.80 5.04 -3.63
C SER A 146 -12.22 5.97 -2.48
N SER A 147 -11.26 6.48 -1.70
CA SER A 147 -11.43 7.51 -0.69
C SER A 147 -11.33 8.91 -1.31
N LEU A 148 -11.71 9.93 -0.55
CA LEU A 148 -11.57 11.32 -0.99
C LEU A 148 -10.10 11.67 -1.31
N GLU A 149 -9.17 11.21 -0.47
CA GLU A 149 -7.73 11.40 -0.63
C GLU A 149 -7.21 10.68 -1.87
N GLY A 150 -7.65 9.44 -2.08
CA GLY A 150 -7.24 8.64 -3.24
C GLY A 150 -7.78 9.23 -4.56
N GLU A 151 -9.01 9.74 -4.58
CA GLU A 151 -9.58 10.44 -5.74
C GLU A 151 -8.84 11.77 -6.00
N THR A 152 -8.57 12.54 -4.93
CA THR A 152 -7.79 13.79 -5.03
C THR A 152 -6.42 13.53 -5.62
N THR A 153 -5.74 12.48 -5.15
CA THR A 153 -4.43 12.06 -5.66
C THR A 153 -4.51 11.64 -7.12
N ALA A 154 -5.54 10.87 -7.49
CA ALA A 154 -5.77 10.44 -8.87
C ALA A 154 -5.97 11.63 -9.81
N MET A 155 -6.81 12.59 -9.43
CA MET A 155 -7.05 13.81 -10.20
C MET A 155 -5.78 14.64 -10.35
N TYR A 156 -4.99 14.77 -9.29
CA TYR A 156 -3.73 15.52 -9.31
C TYR A 156 -2.73 14.87 -10.29
N ILE A 157 -2.49 13.56 -10.20
CA ILE A 157 -1.62 12.82 -11.11
C ILE A 157 -2.11 12.95 -12.56
N SER A 158 -3.40 12.76 -12.79
CA SER A 158 -3.99 12.89 -14.13
C SER A 158 -3.75 14.28 -14.74
N LYS A 159 -3.90 15.33 -13.93
CA LYS A 159 -3.66 16.72 -14.37
C LYS A 159 -2.21 16.97 -14.76
N LEU A 160 -1.26 16.34 -14.07
CA LEU A 160 0.18 16.46 -14.38
C LEU A 160 0.57 15.69 -15.65
N LEU A 161 -0.01 14.50 -15.88
CA LEU A 161 0.43 13.60 -16.95
C LEU A 161 -0.28 13.83 -18.30
N LYS A 162 -1.53 14.30 -18.29
CA LYS A 162 -2.27 14.57 -19.53
C LYS A 162 -1.55 15.50 -20.51
N PRO A 163 -0.93 16.62 -20.07
CA PRO A 163 -0.20 17.51 -20.98
C PRO A 163 1.03 16.84 -21.62
N ALA A 164 1.59 15.80 -21.00
CA ALA A 164 2.72 15.04 -21.53
C ALA A 164 2.30 13.97 -22.58
N GLY A 165 1.00 13.87 -22.91
CA GLY A 165 0.49 12.91 -23.87
C GLY A 165 0.45 11.46 -23.37
N ILE A 166 0.63 11.22 -22.09
CA ILE A 166 0.58 9.89 -21.48
C ILE A 166 -0.89 9.49 -21.27
N LYS A 167 -1.24 8.26 -21.64
CA LYS A 167 -2.55 7.70 -21.35
C LYS A 167 -2.69 7.49 -19.84
N VAL A 168 -3.66 8.15 -19.23
CA VAL A 168 -3.96 8.00 -17.80
C VAL A 168 -5.31 7.31 -17.66
N THR A 169 -5.31 6.16 -17.00
CA THR A 169 -6.52 5.39 -16.72
C THR A 169 -6.70 5.22 -15.22
N ARG A 170 -7.91 4.88 -14.80
CA ARG A 170 -8.26 4.58 -13.41
C ARG A 170 -8.87 3.19 -13.34
N ILE A 171 -8.56 2.47 -12.26
CA ILE A 171 -9.27 1.22 -11.99
C ILE A 171 -10.78 1.46 -11.93
N ALA A 172 -11.56 0.52 -12.42
CA ALA A 172 -13.01 0.59 -12.40
C ALA A 172 -13.55 0.64 -10.95
N SER A 173 -14.60 1.44 -10.76
CA SER A 173 -15.38 1.47 -9.52
C SER A 173 -16.75 0.89 -9.81
N GLY A 174 -17.29 0.06 -8.90
CA GLY A 174 -18.60 -0.52 -9.10
C GLY A 174 -18.95 -1.60 -8.09
N VAL A 175 -20.03 -2.33 -8.40
CA VAL A 175 -20.55 -3.40 -7.56
C VAL A 175 -19.53 -4.55 -7.49
N PRO A 176 -19.19 -5.04 -6.29
CA PRO A 176 -18.29 -6.18 -6.15
C PRO A 176 -18.94 -7.47 -6.69
N VAL A 177 -18.12 -8.34 -7.25
CA VAL A 177 -18.58 -9.65 -7.74
C VAL A 177 -19.17 -10.49 -6.60
N GLY A 178 -20.40 -10.98 -6.78
CA GLY A 178 -21.13 -11.73 -5.77
C GLY A 178 -21.88 -10.88 -4.74
N GLY A 179 -21.91 -9.57 -4.91
CA GLY A 179 -22.73 -8.68 -4.08
C GLY A 179 -24.16 -8.56 -4.59
N ASP A 180 -25.14 -8.61 -3.68
CA ASP A 180 -26.54 -8.33 -4.00
C ASP A 180 -26.77 -6.82 -4.06
N LEU A 181 -27.45 -6.33 -5.12
CA LEU A 181 -27.63 -4.91 -5.39
C LEU A 181 -28.38 -4.17 -4.26
N GLU A 182 -29.28 -4.85 -3.55
CA GLU A 182 -30.06 -4.27 -2.45
C GLU A 182 -29.22 -3.84 -1.23
N TYR A 183 -27.99 -4.41 -1.07
CA TYR A 183 -27.08 -4.06 0.03
C TYR A 183 -25.98 -3.10 -0.38
N ILE A 184 -25.97 -2.63 -1.65
CA ILE A 184 -24.96 -1.72 -2.15
C ILE A 184 -25.44 -0.27 -1.93
N ASP A 185 -24.52 0.57 -1.45
CA ASP A 185 -24.82 2.00 -1.24
C ASP A 185 -25.09 2.76 -2.57
N GLU A 186 -25.83 3.84 -2.47
CA GLU A 186 -26.28 4.63 -3.62
C GLU A 186 -25.11 5.19 -4.45
N VAL A 187 -24.01 5.57 -3.82
CA VAL A 187 -22.84 6.13 -4.51
C VAL A 187 -22.15 5.06 -5.35
N THR A 188 -21.99 3.86 -4.81
CA THR A 188 -21.41 2.72 -5.52
C THR A 188 -22.30 2.29 -6.69
N LEU A 189 -23.63 2.25 -6.52
CA LEU A 189 -24.58 1.96 -7.60
C LEU A 189 -24.52 3.02 -8.70
N LEU A 190 -24.45 4.30 -8.34
CA LEU A 190 -24.32 5.39 -9.31
C LEU A 190 -23.03 5.26 -10.13
N ARG A 191 -21.90 5.03 -9.48
CA ARG A 191 -20.61 4.82 -10.16
C ARG A 191 -20.63 3.59 -11.08
N ALA A 192 -21.27 2.50 -10.67
CA ALA A 192 -21.42 1.31 -11.50
C ALA A 192 -22.27 1.60 -12.75
N LEU A 193 -23.33 2.40 -12.61
CA LEU A 193 -24.18 2.81 -13.73
C LEU A 193 -23.45 3.73 -14.70
N GLU A 194 -22.68 4.70 -14.19
CA GLU A 194 -21.89 5.62 -15.00
C GLU A 194 -20.75 4.91 -15.74
N GLY A 195 -20.08 3.98 -15.05
CA GLY A 195 -18.98 3.19 -15.58
C GLY A 195 -19.39 1.95 -16.37
N ARG A 196 -20.68 1.77 -16.71
CA ARG A 196 -21.17 0.62 -17.46
C ARG A 196 -20.47 0.48 -18.82
N VAL A 197 -20.18 -0.77 -19.19
CA VAL A 197 -19.55 -1.10 -20.48
C VAL A 197 -20.54 -1.83 -21.37
N GLU A 198 -20.34 -1.72 -22.68
CA GLU A 198 -21.09 -2.52 -23.68
C GLU A 198 -20.61 -3.98 -23.61
N LEU A 199 -21.55 -4.93 -23.76
CA LEU A 199 -21.27 -6.36 -23.71
C LEU A 199 -20.98 -6.91 -25.11
#